data_365b8e0d3bfefcab93c745dcd99e122e
#
_entry.id   365b8e0d3bfefcab93c745dcd99e122e
#
_cell.length_a   1.000
_cell.length_b   1.000
_cell.length_c   1.000
_cell.angle_alpha   90.00
_cell.angle_beta   90.00
_cell.angle_gamma   90.00
#
_symmetry.space_group_name_H-M   'P 1'
#
loop_
_entity.id
_entity.type
_entity.pdbx_description
1 polymer ?
#
loop_
_entity_poly.entity_id
_entity_poly.type
_entity_poly.pdbx_seq_one_letter_code
_entity_poly.pdbx_strand_id
1 'polypeptide(L)'
;MPIVRLPILSPASSATVAPDGRFEHTNVRSIDDARADLAEPELMQIGDLARESGKTVRAIHLYEELDLLQPAARSKGRFRLYAREALVRIRWIVKLQEMGFSLSDIQTVVREWERQSSASGSMVKMRDVYKTKLIETREHMRRLKELEHELEASLHYLDTCDVCDPARLLSACSGCDLHECDTTVPELVAGFRAK
;
A
#
# COMPACT_ATOMS: atom_id res chain seq x y z
N MET A 1 9.17 27.80 -3.74
CA MET A 1 8.78 27.49 -2.34
C MET A 1 9.78 26.48 -1.80
N PRO A 2 10.36 26.67 -0.60
CA PRO A 2 11.43 25.81 -0.09
C PRO A 2 10.85 24.43 0.28
N ILE A 3 11.56 23.38 -0.14
CA ILE A 3 11.29 21.99 0.18
C ILE A 3 11.50 21.81 1.67
N VAL A 4 10.41 21.51 2.42
CA VAL A 4 10.51 21.11 3.82
C VAL A 4 11.11 19.70 3.86
N ARG A 5 12.41 19.61 4.18
CA ARG A 5 13.07 18.35 4.51
C ARG A 5 12.53 17.87 5.85
N LEU A 6 11.94 16.67 5.87
CA LEU A 6 11.62 15.99 7.11
C LEU A 6 12.92 15.64 7.86
N PRO A 7 13.05 15.97 9.15
CA PRO A 7 14.19 15.52 9.94
C PRO A 7 14.09 14.01 10.15
N ILE A 8 15.16 13.30 9.77
CA ILE A 8 15.38 11.91 10.15
C ILE A 8 15.59 11.92 11.68
N LEU A 9 14.70 11.28 12.43
CA LEU A 9 14.87 11.02 13.85
C LEU A 9 16.08 10.09 14.02
N SER A 10 17.21 10.67 14.44
CA SER A 10 18.36 9.92 14.94
C SER A 10 17.98 9.18 16.22
N PRO A 11 18.45 7.93 16.44
CA PRO A 11 18.24 7.24 17.68
C PRO A 11 18.94 8.00 18.84
N ALA A 12 18.25 8.08 19.96
CA ALA A 12 18.73 8.73 21.17
C ALA A 12 20.14 8.26 21.54
N SER A 13 21.07 9.20 21.61
CA SER A 13 22.41 8.98 22.16
C SER A 13 22.27 8.69 23.66
N SER A 14 22.61 7.47 24.07
CA SER A 14 22.75 7.11 25.48
C SER A 14 23.98 7.82 26.05
N ALA A 15 23.75 8.84 26.84
CA ALA A 15 24.81 9.48 27.63
C ALA A 15 25.22 8.52 28.77
N THR A 16 26.45 8.01 28.69
CA THR A 16 27.08 7.25 29.79
C THR A 16 27.69 8.24 30.76
N VAL A 17 27.22 8.22 32.00
CA VAL A 17 27.77 9.05 33.10
C VAL A 17 28.90 8.26 33.76
N ALA A 18 30.11 8.84 33.78
CA ALA A 18 31.25 8.29 34.53
C ALA A 18 31.08 8.48 36.05
N PRO A 19 31.66 7.61 36.89
CA PRO A 19 31.41 7.59 38.32
C PRO A 19 31.99 8.75 39.15
N ASP A 20 32.74 9.67 38.52
CA ASP A 20 33.38 10.84 39.16
C ASP A 20 32.69 12.19 38.92
N GLY A 21 31.56 12.20 38.27
CA GLY A 21 30.74 13.41 38.09
C GLY A 21 31.32 14.49 37.17
N ARG A 22 32.37 14.19 36.40
CA ARG A 22 32.91 15.10 35.39
C ARG A 22 32.27 14.86 34.04
N PHE A 23 31.75 15.92 33.44
CA PHE A 23 31.36 15.92 32.02
C PHE A 23 32.63 16.01 31.17
N GLU A 24 33.04 14.90 30.57
CA GLU A 24 34.00 14.96 29.48
C GLU A 24 33.34 15.64 28.28
N HIS A 25 33.87 16.83 27.92
CA HIS A 25 33.53 17.44 26.66
C HIS A 25 34.11 16.59 25.53
N THR A 26 33.39 15.56 25.12
CA THR A 26 33.66 14.89 23.85
C THR A 26 33.59 15.94 22.77
N ASN A 27 34.68 16.09 22.04
CA ASN A 27 34.90 16.99 20.93
C ASN A 27 33.68 16.95 19.99
N VAL A 28 32.79 17.94 20.13
CA VAL A 28 31.68 18.14 19.22
C VAL A 28 32.29 18.49 17.88
N ARG A 29 32.40 17.54 16.98
CA ARG A 29 32.77 17.83 15.58
C ARG A 29 31.92 18.99 15.11
N SER A 30 32.59 20.00 14.55
CA SER A 30 31.93 21.17 14.01
C SER A 30 30.76 20.75 13.09
N ILE A 31 29.67 21.53 13.16
CA ILE A 31 28.50 21.30 12.27
C ILE A 31 28.94 21.38 10.80
N ASP A 32 30.06 22.04 10.51
CA ASP A 32 30.65 22.11 9.18
C ASP A 32 31.34 20.81 8.74
N ASP A 33 31.93 20.02 9.68
CA ASP A 33 32.50 18.69 9.40
C ASP A 33 31.40 17.63 9.14
N ALA A 34 30.27 17.76 9.80
CA ALA A 34 29.11 16.89 9.57
C ALA A 34 28.43 17.17 8.20
N ARG A 35 28.69 18.32 7.63
CA ARG A 35 28.19 18.73 6.30
C ARG A 35 29.02 18.18 5.14
N ALA A 36 30.28 17.83 5.37
CA ALA A 36 31.20 17.30 4.37
C ALA A 36 30.94 15.79 4.05
N ASP A 37 30.27 15.08 4.95
CA ASP A 37 29.98 13.64 4.82
C ASP A 37 28.59 13.34 4.21
N LEU A 38 27.86 14.37 3.75
CA LEU A 38 26.65 14.18 2.97
C LEU A 38 27.09 13.82 1.54
N ALA A 39 27.22 12.52 1.26
CA ALA A 39 27.37 12.01 -0.10
C ALA A 39 26.34 12.75 -0.99
N GLU A 40 26.81 13.29 -2.12
CA GLU A 40 25.93 13.95 -3.09
C GLU A 40 24.75 12.99 -3.36
N PRO A 41 23.50 13.48 -3.34
CA PRO A 41 22.36 12.60 -3.54
C PRO A 41 22.52 11.91 -4.89
N GLU A 42 22.59 10.58 -4.87
CA GLU A 42 22.67 9.76 -6.08
C GLU A 42 21.43 10.05 -6.93
N LEU A 43 21.63 10.86 -7.97
CA LEU A 43 20.56 11.30 -8.87
C LEU A 43 20.44 10.30 -10.02
N MET A 44 19.23 9.81 -10.26
CA MET A 44 18.91 8.87 -11.33
C MET A 44 18.07 9.53 -12.42
N GLN A 45 18.21 9.03 -13.64
CA GLN A 45 17.37 9.45 -14.76
C GLN A 45 16.00 8.76 -14.70
N ILE A 46 15.02 9.28 -15.43
CA ILE A 46 13.66 8.73 -15.45
C ILE A 46 13.63 7.26 -15.90
N GLY A 47 14.52 6.85 -16.80
CA GLY A 47 14.63 5.46 -17.25
C GLY A 47 15.08 4.51 -16.13
N ASP A 48 16.03 4.95 -15.30
CA ASP A 48 16.52 4.18 -14.14
C ASP A 48 15.43 4.11 -13.07
N LEU A 49 14.79 5.25 -12.78
CA LEU A 49 13.65 5.31 -11.86
C LEU A 49 12.50 4.38 -12.29
N ALA A 50 12.20 4.34 -13.59
CA ALA A 50 11.18 3.46 -14.17
C ALA A 50 11.55 1.97 -13.95
N ARG A 51 12.79 1.61 -14.27
CA ARG A 51 13.30 0.25 -14.10
C ARG A 51 13.28 -0.20 -12.65
N GLU A 52 13.81 0.63 -11.73
CA GLU A 52 13.90 0.29 -10.30
C GLU A 52 12.55 0.29 -9.58
N SER A 53 11.61 1.14 -10.01
CA SER A 53 10.26 1.18 -9.45
C SER A 53 9.29 0.16 -10.05
N GLY A 54 9.67 -0.50 -11.15
CA GLY A 54 8.79 -1.38 -11.92
C GLY A 54 7.63 -0.64 -12.60
N LYS A 55 7.77 0.69 -12.82
CA LYS A 55 6.76 1.52 -13.47
C LYS A 55 7.22 1.96 -14.86
N THR A 56 6.26 2.28 -15.73
CA THR A 56 6.59 2.86 -17.04
C THR A 56 6.96 4.34 -16.90
N VAL A 57 7.79 4.84 -17.79
CA VAL A 57 8.12 6.28 -17.89
C VAL A 57 6.83 7.12 -18.00
N ARG A 58 5.82 6.63 -18.70
CA ARG A 58 4.52 7.31 -18.84
C ARG A 58 3.80 7.43 -17.48
N ALA A 59 3.86 6.39 -16.65
CA ALA A 59 3.29 6.44 -15.30
C ALA A 59 4.01 7.47 -14.42
N ILE A 60 5.33 7.58 -14.53
CA ILE A 60 6.11 8.57 -13.79
C ILE A 60 5.75 10.00 -14.24
N HIS A 61 5.59 10.24 -15.54
CA HIS A 61 5.10 11.53 -16.03
C HIS A 61 3.70 11.85 -15.52
N LEU A 62 2.79 10.88 -15.48
CA LEU A 62 1.46 11.08 -14.90
C LEU A 62 1.54 11.45 -13.40
N TYR A 63 2.46 10.83 -12.65
CA TYR A 63 2.67 11.19 -11.24
C TYR A 63 3.21 12.63 -11.09
N GLU A 64 4.06 13.10 -12.01
CA GLU A 64 4.50 14.49 -12.05
C GLU A 64 3.34 15.44 -12.38
N GLU A 65 2.53 15.13 -13.40
CA GLU A 65 1.37 15.93 -13.81
C GLU A 65 0.34 16.09 -12.67
N LEU A 66 0.24 15.08 -11.81
CA LEU A 66 -0.62 15.11 -10.64
C LEU A 66 0.05 15.68 -9.38
N ASP A 67 1.24 16.25 -9.49
CA ASP A 67 2.04 16.75 -8.35
C ASP A 67 2.33 15.69 -7.26
N LEU A 68 2.22 14.41 -7.61
CA LEU A 68 2.52 13.30 -6.71
C LEU A 68 4.02 13.02 -6.61
N LEU A 69 4.78 13.40 -7.62
CA LEU A 69 6.22 13.22 -7.73
C LEU A 69 6.85 14.47 -8.33
N GLN A 70 8.04 14.86 -7.86
CA GLN A 70 8.78 15.98 -8.41
C GLN A 70 10.24 15.57 -8.68
N PRO A 71 10.84 16.02 -9.80
CA PRO A 71 12.26 15.84 -10.03
C PRO A 71 13.05 16.67 -9.03
N ALA A 72 14.18 16.12 -8.55
CA ALA A 72 15.07 16.81 -7.62
C ALA A 72 15.92 17.87 -8.32
N ALA A 73 16.29 17.63 -9.59
CA ALA A 73 17.13 18.51 -10.38
C ALA A 73 16.90 18.32 -11.90
N ARG A 74 17.59 19.13 -12.68
CA ARG A 74 17.77 18.92 -14.13
C ARG A 74 19.25 18.85 -14.46
N SER A 75 19.64 17.91 -15.33
CA SER A 75 20.99 17.80 -15.83
C SER A 75 21.38 19.00 -16.73
N LYS A 76 22.66 19.11 -17.10
CA LYS A 76 23.14 20.11 -18.08
C LYS A 76 22.39 20.01 -19.43
N GLY A 77 21.94 18.81 -19.81
CA GLY A 77 21.10 18.56 -20.99
C GLY A 77 19.60 18.76 -20.74
N ARG A 78 19.20 19.37 -19.62
CA ARG A 78 17.81 19.64 -19.21
C ARG A 78 16.97 18.39 -18.95
N PHE A 79 17.56 17.19 -18.85
CA PHE A 79 16.87 15.97 -18.46
C PHE A 79 16.50 16.00 -16.97
N ARG A 80 15.33 15.46 -16.64
CA ARG A 80 14.85 15.32 -15.26
C ARG A 80 15.70 14.33 -14.49
N LEU A 81 16.11 14.71 -13.30
CA LEU A 81 16.88 13.89 -12.37
C LEU A 81 16.08 13.73 -11.07
N TYR A 82 16.05 12.51 -10.54
CA TYR A 82 15.29 12.14 -9.35
C TYR A 82 16.23 11.64 -8.27
N ALA A 83 15.99 12.07 -7.06
CA ALA A 83 16.69 11.54 -5.90
C ALA A 83 16.10 10.17 -5.51
N ARG A 84 16.82 9.42 -4.69
CA ARG A 84 16.42 8.06 -4.28
C ARG A 84 15.10 8.02 -3.52
N GLU A 85 14.73 9.13 -2.88
CA GLU A 85 13.44 9.33 -2.23
C GLU A 85 12.24 9.20 -3.19
N ALA A 86 12.45 9.46 -4.48
CA ALA A 86 11.44 9.27 -5.51
C ALA A 86 10.96 7.79 -5.59
N LEU A 87 11.87 6.82 -5.39
CA LEU A 87 11.50 5.40 -5.31
C LEU A 87 10.59 5.11 -4.11
N VAL A 88 10.91 5.69 -2.95
CA VAL A 88 10.09 5.56 -1.75
C VAL A 88 8.70 6.14 -2.00
N ARG A 89 8.64 7.31 -2.63
CA ARG A 89 7.38 7.98 -3.00
C ARG A 89 6.53 7.15 -3.95
N ILE A 90 7.14 6.59 -5.00
CA ILE A 90 6.44 5.72 -5.95
C ILE A 90 5.91 4.47 -5.25
N ARG A 91 6.70 3.80 -4.40
CA ARG A 91 6.25 2.64 -3.63
C ARG A 91 5.07 2.97 -2.73
N TRP A 92 5.08 4.14 -2.09
CA TRP A 92 3.97 4.61 -1.28
C TRP A 92 2.70 4.84 -2.12
N ILE A 93 2.81 5.48 -3.30
CA ILE A 93 1.68 5.66 -4.23
C ILE A 93 1.10 4.28 -4.62
N VAL A 94 1.96 3.31 -4.96
CA VAL A 94 1.52 1.95 -5.31
C VAL A 94 0.77 1.30 -4.16
N LYS A 95 1.27 1.41 -2.93
CA LYS A 95 0.59 0.87 -1.74
C LYS A 95 -0.78 1.49 -1.51
N LEU A 96 -0.93 2.79 -1.72
CA LEU A 96 -2.25 3.43 -1.66
C LEU A 96 -3.19 2.92 -2.75
N GLN A 97 -2.69 2.72 -3.98
CA GLN A 97 -3.49 2.14 -5.06
C GLN A 97 -3.91 0.69 -4.75
N GLU A 98 -3.04 -0.12 -4.16
CA GLU A 98 -3.37 -1.47 -3.67
C GLU A 98 -4.47 -1.44 -2.59
N MET A 99 -4.54 -0.39 -1.79
CA MET A 99 -5.61 -0.14 -0.82
C MET A 99 -6.90 0.43 -1.45
N GLY A 100 -6.95 0.55 -2.78
CA GLY A 100 -8.12 1.00 -3.53
C GLY A 100 -8.23 2.52 -3.71
N PHE A 101 -7.19 3.32 -3.39
CA PHE A 101 -7.19 4.73 -3.71
C PHE A 101 -6.94 4.95 -5.20
N SER A 102 -7.72 5.81 -5.82
CA SER A 102 -7.39 6.36 -7.14
C SER A 102 -6.26 7.39 -7.04
N LEU A 103 -5.59 7.70 -8.14
CA LEU A 103 -4.55 8.74 -8.15
C LEU A 103 -5.09 10.12 -7.73
N SER A 104 -6.36 10.43 -8.04
CA SER A 104 -7.01 11.66 -7.60
C SER A 104 -7.26 11.69 -6.09
N ASP A 105 -7.61 10.54 -5.48
CA ASP A 105 -7.73 10.44 -4.03
C ASP A 105 -6.37 10.65 -3.35
N ILE A 106 -5.31 10.03 -3.90
CA ILE A 106 -3.95 10.21 -3.41
C ILE A 106 -3.52 11.67 -3.50
N GLN A 107 -3.82 12.35 -4.62
CA GLN A 107 -3.56 13.77 -4.79
C GLN A 107 -4.27 14.61 -3.71
N THR A 108 -5.53 14.29 -3.43
CA THR A 108 -6.31 14.98 -2.38
C THR A 108 -5.67 14.78 -1.01
N VAL A 109 -5.30 13.55 -0.65
CA VAL A 109 -4.60 13.24 0.61
C VAL A 109 -3.29 14.02 0.73
N VAL A 110 -2.48 14.09 -0.34
CA VAL A 110 -1.22 14.86 -0.36
C VAL A 110 -1.48 16.34 -0.15
N ARG A 111 -2.43 16.92 -0.88
CA ARG A 111 -2.78 18.35 -0.76
C ARG A 111 -3.32 18.69 0.64
N GLU A 112 -4.12 17.84 1.23
CA GLU A 112 -4.61 18.04 2.60
C GLU A 112 -3.47 17.95 3.61
N TRP A 113 -2.53 17.03 3.42
CA TRP A 113 -1.34 16.89 4.25
C TRP A 113 -0.43 18.12 4.16
N GLU A 114 -0.20 18.65 2.96
CA GLU A 114 0.62 19.85 2.73
C GLU A 114 0.00 21.13 3.26
N ARG A 115 -1.34 21.19 3.36
CA ARG A 115 -2.07 22.34 3.92
C ARG A 115 -1.97 22.44 5.44
N GLN A 116 -1.54 21.38 6.13
CA GLN A 116 -1.41 21.43 7.58
C GLN A 116 -0.29 22.37 7.99
N SER A 117 -0.53 23.17 9.01
CA SER A 117 0.46 24.13 9.55
C SER A 117 1.52 23.47 10.45
N SER A 118 1.31 22.20 10.82
CA SER A 118 2.21 21.46 11.69
C SER A 118 2.38 20.01 11.26
N ALA A 119 3.57 19.47 11.51
CA ALA A 119 3.87 18.06 11.24
C ALA A 119 2.96 17.12 12.02
N SER A 120 2.60 17.46 13.26
CA SER A 120 1.68 16.67 14.09
C SER A 120 0.27 16.62 13.48
N GLY A 121 -0.23 17.75 12.97
CA GLY A 121 -1.53 17.81 12.29
C GLY A 121 -1.57 16.93 11.03
N SER A 122 -0.51 16.98 10.23
CA SER A 122 -0.35 16.11 9.06
C SER A 122 -0.38 14.62 9.43
N MET A 123 0.32 14.24 10.50
CA MET A 123 0.38 12.84 10.97
C MET A 123 -0.95 12.35 11.54
N VAL A 124 -1.72 13.22 12.20
CA VAL A 124 -3.08 12.88 12.67
C VAL A 124 -3.98 12.56 11.48
N LYS A 125 -3.99 13.40 10.46
CA LYS A 125 -4.77 13.15 9.23
C LYS A 125 -4.41 11.84 8.55
N MET A 126 -3.11 11.57 8.39
CA MET A 126 -2.65 10.30 7.79
C MET A 126 -3.08 9.09 8.62
N ARG A 127 -3.01 9.20 9.95
CA ARG A 127 -3.48 8.15 10.87
C ARG A 127 -4.96 7.85 10.66
N ASP A 128 -5.79 8.89 10.51
CA ASP A 128 -7.24 8.71 10.34
C ASP A 128 -7.55 8.03 8.99
N VAL A 129 -6.87 8.44 7.91
CA VAL A 129 -6.95 7.77 6.61
C VAL A 129 -6.61 6.29 6.72
N TYR A 130 -5.50 5.94 7.38
CA TYR A 130 -5.09 4.54 7.53
C TYR A 130 -6.02 3.74 8.45
N LYS A 131 -6.58 4.33 9.50
CA LYS A 131 -7.58 3.66 10.35
C LYS A 131 -8.83 3.31 9.56
N THR A 132 -9.36 4.25 8.78
CA THR A 132 -10.53 4.02 7.94
C THR A 132 -10.27 2.88 6.95
N LYS A 133 -9.13 2.93 6.25
CA LYS A 133 -8.77 1.87 5.30
C LYS A 133 -8.54 0.53 5.95
N LEU A 134 -8.00 0.49 7.15
CA LEU A 134 -7.85 -0.77 7.91
C LEU A 134 -9.21 -1.40 8.23
N ILE A 135 -10.19 -0.60 8.62
CA ILE A 135 -11.56 -1.07 8.89
C ILE A 135 -12.19 -1.63 7.61
N GLU A 136 -12.13 -0.87 6.50
CA GLU A 136 -12.65 -1.29 5.19
C GLU A 136 -12.01 -2.60 4.71
N THR A 137 -10.68 -2.70 4.84
CA THR A 137 -9.93 -3.90 4.43
C THR A 137 -10.32 -5.13 5.27
N ARG A 138 -10.48 -4.96 6.59
CA ARG A 138 -10.93 -6.05 7.47
C ARG A 138 -12.33 -6.53 7.12
N GLU A 139 -13.23 -5.61 6.82
CA GLU A 139 -14.59 -5.94 6.39
C GLU A 139 -14.59 -6.67 5.03
N HIS A 140 -13.76 -6.22 4.09
CA HIS A 140 -13.60 -6.91 2.81
C HIS A 140 -13.04 -8.33 2.98
N MET A 141 -12.04 -8.50 3.83
CA MET A 141 -11.49 -9.84 4.16
C MET A 141 -12.53 -10.75 4.81
N ARG A 142 -13.41 -10.20 5.68
CA ARG A 142 -14.51 -10.97 6.27
C ARG A 142 -15.44 -11.51 5.20
N ARG A 143 -15.89 -10.64 4.27
CA ARG A 143 -16.77 -11.04 3.16
C ARG A 143 -16.12 -12.08 2.24
N LEU A 144 -14.83 -11.94 1.95
CA LEU A 144 -14.11 -12.92 1.14
C LEU A 144 -14.04 -14.29 1.83
N LYS A 145 -13.84 -14.33 3.15
CA LYS A 145 -13.86 -15.58 3.92
C LYS A 145 -15.25 -16.24 3.95
N GLU A 146 -16.30 -15.44 4.04
CA GLU A 146 -17.68 -15.96 3.97
C GLU A 146 -17.96 -16.57 2.58
N LEU A 147 -17.53 -15.88 1.51
CA LEU A 147 -17.65 -16.40 0.15
C LEU A 147 -16.79 -17.66 -0.08
N GLU A 148 -15.57 -17.70 0.46
CA GLU A 148 -14.70 -18.88 0.43
C GLU A 148 -15.41 -20.10 1.06
N HIS A 149 -15.98 -19.93 2.26
CA HIS A 149 -16.73 -20.98 2.94
C HIS A 149 -17.96 -21.45 2.15
N GLU A 150 -18.70 -20.51 1.54
CA GLU A 150 -19.85 -20.84 0.69
C GLU A 150 -19.45 -21.61 -0.58
N LEU A 151 -18.30 -21.24 -1.18
CA LEU A 151 -17.74 -21.97 -2.32
C LEU A 151 -17.31 -23.39 -1.94
N GLU A 152 -16.64 -23.55 -0.78
CA GLU A 152 -16.25 -24.86 -0.27
C GLU A 152 -17.47 -25.75 -0.01
N ALA A 153 -18.50 -25.21 0.64
CA ALA A 153 -19.76 -25.92 0.87
C ALA A 153 -20.45 -26.31 -0.46
N SER A 154 -20.42 -25.42 -1.45
CA SER A 154 -21.01 -25.68 -2.77
C SER A 154 -20.23 -26.75 -3.53
N LEU A 155 -18.90 -26.72 -3.48
CA LEU A 155 -18.06 -27.76 -4.08
C LEU A 155 -18.32 -29.12 -3.43
N HIS A 156 -18.31 -29.16 -2.08
CA HIS A 156 -18.64 -30.43 -1.35
C HIS A 156 -20.02 -30.98 -1.71
N TYR A 157 -21.01 -30.09 -1.86
CA TYR A 157 -22.34 -30.49 -2.32
C TYR A 157 -22.33 -31.07 -3.75
N LEU A 158 -21.57 -30.43 -4.67
CA LEU A 158 -21.49 -30.86 -6.07
C LEU A 158 -20.65 -32.13 -6.26
N ASP A 159 -19.69 -32.42 -5.40
CA ASP A 159 -18.91 -33.67 -5.41
C ASP A 159 -19.81 -34.90 -5.28
N THR A 160 -20.93 -34.78 -4.58
CA THR A 160 -21.93 -35.87 -4.49
C THR A 160 -22.67 -36.13 -5.80
N CYS A 161 -22.58 -35.20 -6.77
CA CYS A 161 -23.20 -35.35 -8.09
C CYS A 161 -22.40 -36.26 -9.03
N ASP A 162 -21.15 -36.60 -8.75
CA ASP A 162 -20.28 -37.42 -9.58
C ASP A 162 -20.85 -38.86 -9.76
N VAL A 163 -21.67 -39.33 -8.83
CA VAL A 163 -22.34 -40.64 -8.88
C VAL A 163 -23.76 -40.58 -9.47
N CYS A 164 -24.16 -39.40 -9.99
CA CYS A 164 -25.49 -39.22 -10.56
C CYS A 164 -25.63 -39.94 -11.91
N ASP A 165 -26.85 -40.48 -12.18
CA ASP A 165 -27.17 -41.06 -13.48
C ASP A 165 -27.03 -39.98 -14.59
N PRO A 166 -26.16 -40.19 -15.61
CA PRO A 166 -25.98 -39.25 -16.70
C PRO A 166 -27.25 -38.97 -17.53
N ALA A 167 -28.23 -39.87 -17.49
CA ALA A 167 -29.50 -39.72 -18.17
C ALA A 167 -30.54 -38.92 -17.37
N ARG A 168 -30.25 -38.58 -16.13
CA ARG A 168 -31.16 -37.83 -15.22
C ARG A 168 -31.37 -36.42 -15.73
N LEU A 169 -32.61 -36.01 -15.90
CA LEU A 169 -32.94 -34.65 -16.36
C LEU A 169 -32.64 -33.61 -15.27
N LEU A 170 -32.18 -32.43 -15.67
CA LEU A 170 -31.89 -31.32 -14.75
C LEU A 170 -33.09 -30.94 -13.88
N SER A 171 -34.31 -31.07 -14.39
CA SER A 171 -35.56 -30.86 -13.62
C SER A 171 -35.74 -31.83 -12.43
N ALA A 172 -35.09 -32.98 -12.45
CA ALA A 172 -35.13 -33.94 -11.36
C ALA A 172 -34.10 -33.63 -10.25
N CYS A 173 -33.17 -32.70 -10.46
CA CYS A 173 -32.18 -32.34 -9.46
C CYS A 173 -32.77 -31.62 -8.25
N SER A 174 -33.96 -31.01 -8.34
CA SER A 174 -34.62 -30.34 -7.23
C SER A 174 -35.11 -31.30 -6.14
N GLY A 175 -35.33 -32.58 -6.48
CA GLY A 175 -35.74 -33.64 -5.55
C GLY A 175 -34.71 -34.77 -5.51
N CYS A 176 -33.42 -34.47 -5.59
CA CYS A 176 -32.36 -35.46 -5.61
C CYS A 176 -32.22 -36.15 -4.25
N ASP A 177 -32.29 -37.46 -4.25
CA ASP A 177 -32.17 -38.34 -3.10
C ASP A 177 -30.73 -38.83 -2.82
N LEU A 178 -29.78 -38.42 -3.65
CA LEU A 178 -28.35 -38.73 -3.47
C LEU A 178 -27.66 -37.85 -2.42
N HIS A 179 -28.27 -36.72 -2.06
CA HIS A 179 -27.81 -35.89 -0.96
C HIS A 179 -28.46 -36.36 0.33
N GLU A 180 -27.68 -36.54 1.38
CA GLU A 180 -28.22 -36.83 2.70
C GLU A 180 -29.24 -35.77 3.12
N CYS A 181 -30.38 -36.17 3.63
CA CYS A 181 -31.60 -35.36 3.82
C CYS A 181 -31.44 -34.10 4.71
N ASP A 182 -30.30 -33.94 5.41
CA ASP A 182 -30.02 -32.82 6.30
C ASP A 182 -29.10 -31.73 5.67
N THR A 183 -28.65 -31.93 4.43
CA THR A 183 -27.76 -30.98 3.79
C THR A 183 -28.58 -29.89 3.10
N THR A 184 -28.63 -28.71 3.66
CA THR A 184 -29.24 -27.54 3.00
C THR A 184 -28.48 -27.23 1.72
N VAL A 185 -29.22 -27.05 0.60
CA VAL A 185 -28.62 -26.73 -0.69
C VAL A 185 -27.91 -25.38 -0.57
N PRO A 186 -26.61 -25.30 -0.83
CA PRO A 186 -25.88 -24.04 -0.80
C PRO A 186 -26.48 -23.00 -1.76
N GLU A 187 -26.47 -21.73 -1.40
CA GLU A 187 -27.11 -20.66 -2.17
C GLU A 187 -26.59 -20.57 -3.60
N LEU A 188 -25.27 -20.73 -3.79
CA LEU A 188 -24.64 -20.72 -5.11
C LEU A 188 -25.07 -21.89 -5.99
N VAL A 189 -25.46 -23.02 -5.40
CA VAL A 189 -26.04 -24.19 -6.14
C VAL A 189 -27.51 -23.96 -6.38
N ALA A 190 -28.25 -23.46 -5.39
CA ALA A 190 -29.67 -23.18 -5.50
C ALA A 190 -29.98 -22.19 -6.63
N GLY A 191 -29.12 -21.21 -6.82
CA GLY A 191 -29.22 -20.20 -7.89
C GLY A 191 -29.25 -20.78 -9.31
N PHE A 192 -28.58 -21.89 -9.58
CA PHE A 192 -28.65 -22.59 -10.86
C PHE A 192 -30.00 -23.25 -11.13
N ARG A 193 -30.77 -23.56 -10.07
CA ARG A 193 -32.05 -24.26 -10.14
C ARG A 193 -33.24 -23.30 -10.18
N ALA A 194 -33.03 -22.06 -9.77
CA ALA A 194 -34.05 -21.02 -9.79
C ALA A 194 -34.32 -20.57 -11.24
N LYS A 195 -35.50 -20.94 -11.77
CA LYS A 195 -36.07 -20.43 -13.02
C LYS A 195 -37.31 -19.60 -12.72
#